data_d3ad024f450e5377a6fd834bb70d3638
#
_entry.id   d3ad024f450e5377a6fd834bb70d3638
#
_cell.length_a   1.000
_cell.length_b   1.000
_cell.length_c   1.000
_cell.angle_alpha   90.00
_cell.angle_beta   90.00
_cell.angle_gamma   90.00
#
_symmetry.space_group_name_H-M   'P 1'
#
loop_
_entity.id
_entity.type
_entity.pdbx_description
1 polymer ?
#
loop_
_entity_poly.entity_id
_entity_poly.type
_entity_poly.pdbx_seq_one_letter_code
_entity_poly.pdbx_strand_id
1 'polypeptide(L)'
;MMAARSMTIGALAKEAGVNVETVRYYQRRGLLGVPARPMGGVRRYGEDALSRIGFIKRAQDLGFKLNEIAALLRLERFSACRPARALAAKKLAIVDARLHDLVRLKSVLEELIARCDTGAARGCAIIESLSEN
;
A
#
# COMPACT_ATOMS: atom_id res chain seq x y z
N MET A 1 -31.72 8.29 16.92
CA MET A 1 -31.02 7.84 15.70
C MET A 1 -30.17 8.97 15.16
N MET A 2 -28.86 8.75 15.08
CA MET A 2 -27.99 9.76 14.46
C MET A 2 -28.19 9.72 12.94
N ALA A 3 -28.40 10.89 12.34
CA ALA A 3 -28.43 11.00 10.88
C ALA A 3 -27.06 10.53 10.33
N ALA A 4 -27.07 9.78 9.23
CA ALA A 4 -25.85 9.37 8.58
C ALA A 4 -25.07 10.62 8.14
N ARG A 5 -23.80 10.64 8.49
CA ARG A 5 -22.92 11.74 8.13
C ARG A 5 -22.74 11.79 6.62
N SER A 6 -22.83 12.95 6.05
CA SER A 6 -22.74 13.17 4.61
C SER A 6 -21.65 14.18 4.30
N MET A 7 -20.73 13.80 3.41
CA MET A 7 -19.55 14.60 3.08
C MET A 7 -19.42 14.79 1.58
N THR A 8 -18.85 15.93 1.18
CA THR A 8 -18.37 16.11 -0.19
C THR A 8 -17.11 15.28 -0.41
N ILE A 9 -16.70 15.08 -1.66
CA ILE A 9 -15.47 14.35 -1.96
C ILE A 9 -14.22 15.03 -1.34
N GLY A 10 -14.22 16.37 -1.32
CA GLY A 10 -13.12 17.11 -0.68
C GLY A 10 -13.05 16.89 0.82
N ALA A 11 -14.21 16.93 1.50
CA ALA A 11 -14.28 16.67 2.94
C ALA A 11 -13.91 15.22 3.26
N LEU A 12 -14.38 14.28 2.46
CA LEU A 12 -14.03 12.86 2.59
C LEU A 12 -12.51 12.64 2.47
N ALA A 13 -11.91 13.22 1.44
CA ALA A 13 -10.47 13.09 1.21
C ALA A 13 -9.68 13.66 2.39
N LYS A 14 -10.05 14.84 2.85
CA LYS A 14 -9.39 15.50 3.99
C LYS A 14 -9.49 14.65 5.25
N GLU A 15 -10.67 14.15 5.56
CA GLU A 15 -10.89 13.35 6.76
C GLU A 15 -10.19 11.99 6.69
N ALA A 16 -10.11 11.40 5.49
CA ALA A 16 -9.40 10.14 5.26
C ALA A 16 -7.87 10.32 5.18
N GLY A 17 -7.38 11.55 5.11
CA GLY A 17 -5.95 11.82 5.02
C GLY A 17 -5.36 11.52 3.64
N VAL A 18 -6.16 11.67 2.59
CA VAL A 18 -5.74 11.47 1.19
C VAL A 18 -6.16 12.69 0.38
N ASN A 19 -5.70 12.79 -0.86
CA ASN A 19 -6.18 13.85 -1.76
C ASN A 19 -7.38 13.35 -2.59
N VAL A 20 -8.08 14.29 -3.21
CA VAL A 20 -9.26 13.99 -4.03
C VAL A 20 -8.93 13.04 -5.18
N GLU A 21 -7.76 13.20 -5.78
CA GLU A 21 -7.34 12.32 -6.88
C GLU A 21 -7.18 10.88 -6.43
N THR A 22 -6.74 10.65 -5.20
CA THR A 22 -6.64 9.31 -4.62
C THR A 22 -8.03 8.69 -4.48
N VAL A 23 -9.01 9.46 -4.00
CA VAL A 23 -10.40 8.99 -3.90
C VAL A 23 -10.93 8.59 -5.28
N ARG A 24 -10.72 9.44 -6.28
CA ARG A 24 -11.14 9.17 -7.65
C ARG A 24 -10.43 7.95 -8.24
N TYR A 25 -9.16 7.78 -7.93
CA TYR A 25 -8.37 6.62 -8.36
C TYR A 25 -8.96 5.32 -7.79
N TYR A 26 -9.29 5.31 -6.51
CA TYR A 26 -9.94 4.14 -5.89
C TYR A 26 -11.28 3.84 -6.54
N GLN A 27 -12.04 4.88 -6.89
CA GLN A 27 -13.31 4.71 -7.61
C GLN A 27 -13.09 4.09 -8.99
N ARG A 28 -12.11 4.57 -9.74
CA ARG A 28 -11.77 4.03 -11.07
C ARG A 28 -11.33 2.57 -10.99
N ARG A 29 -10.67 2.19 -9.90
CA ARG A 29 -10.21 0.82 -9.68
C ARG A 29 -11.29 -0.09 -9.11
N GLY A 30 -12.48 0.42 -8.90
CA GLY A 30 -13.60 -0.37 -8.37
C GLY A 30 -13.51 -0.69 -6.88
N LEU A 31 -12.60 -0.03 -6.15
CA LEU A 31 -12.41 -0.25 -4.71
C LEU A 31 -13.39 0.56 -3.86
N LEU A 32 -13.89 1.64 -4.41
CA LEU A 32 -14.80 2.57 -3.74
C LEU A 32 -15.94 2.88 -4.69
N GLY A 33 -17.16 2.86 -4.16
CA GLY A 33 -18.34 3.20 -4.95
C GLY A 33 -18.42 4.68 -5.29
N VAL A 34 -19.10 4.98 -6.39
CA VAL A 34 -19.40 6.36 -6.79
C VAL A 34 -20.86 6.59 -6.46
N PRO A 35 -21.19 7.47 -5.48
CA PRO A 35 -22.58 7.73 -5.14
C PRO A 35 -23.28 8.47 -6.29
N ALA A 36 -24.60 8.28 -6.36
CA ALA A 36 -25.42 8.98 -7.34
C ALA A 36 -25.35 10.49 -7.11
N ARG A 37 -25.29 11.24 -8.20
CA ARG A 37 -25.35 12.71 -8.12
C ARG A 37 -26.79 13.12 -7.88
N PRO A 38 -27.10 13.84 -6.77
CA PRO A 38 -28.44 14.36 -6.57
C PRO A 38 -28.79 15.40 -7.65
N MET A 39 -30.06 15.51 -8.00
CA MET A 39 -30.51 16.47 -8.99
C MET A 39 -30.13 17.89 -8.56
N GLY A 40 -29.32 18.58 -9.39
CA GLY A 40 -28.84 19.92 -9.11
C GLY A 40 -27.80 20.03 -8.00
N GLY A 41 -27.22 18.93 -7.54
CA GLY A 41 -26.28 18.93 -6.43
C GLY A 41 -24.98 18.20 -6.69
N VAL A 42 -24.14 18.14 -5.67
CA VAL A 42 -22.87 17.38 -5.66
C VAL A 42 -23.08 16.02 -5.03
N ARG A 43 -22.22 15.06 -5.40
CA ARG A 43 -22.24 13.73 -4.79
C ARG A 43 -21.92 13.83 -3.30
N ARG A 44 -22.60 13.00 -2.51
CA ARG A 44 -22.44 12.93 -1.06
C ARG A 44 -21.96 11.55 -0.67
N TYR A 45 -20.95 11.51 0.18
CA TYR A 45 -20.31 10.30 0.68
C TYR A 45 -20.65 10.09 2.15
N GLY A 46 -20.88 8.85 2.53
CA GLY A 46 -21.22 8.51 3.92
C GLY A 46 -20.01 7.96 4.69
N GLU A 47 -20.29 7.58 5.94
CA GLU A 47 -19.28 6.98 6.83
C GLU A 47 -18.69 5.68 6.27
N ASP A 48 -19.46 4.93 5.52
CA ASP A 48 -19.01 3.70 4.88
C ASP A 48 -17.88 3.96 3.87
N ALA A 49 -17.96 5.08 3.13
CA ALA A 49 -16.88 5.47 2.23
C ALA A 49 -15.61 5.82 3.00
N LEU A 50 -15.73 6.54 4.11
CA LEU A 50 -14.60 6.87 4.97
C LEU A 50 -13.95 5.60 5.53
N SER A 51 -14.74 4.67 6.04
CA SER A 51 -14.27 3.39 6.56
C SER A 51 -13.57 2.56 5.47
N ARG A 52 -14.12 2.57 4.26
CA ARG A 52 -13.56 1.85 3.11
C ARG A 52 -12.18 2.38 2.73
N ILE A 53 -12.03 3.70 2.68
CA ILE A 53 -10.73 4.32 2.39
C ILE A 53 -9.72 3.95 3.48
N GLY A 54 -10.14 3.98 4.73
CA GLY A 54 -9.29 3.57 5.86
C GLY A 54 -8.80 2.15 5.73
N PHE A 55 -9.69 1.23 5.34
CA PHE A 55 -9.36 -0.18 5.08
C PHE A 55 -8.30 -0.29 3.98
N ILE A 56 -8.52 0.40 2.86
CA ILE A 56 -7.60 0.37 1.71
C ILE A 56 -6.22 0.87 2.12
N LYS A 57 -6.15 1.97 2.84
CA LYS A 57 -4.87 2.55 3.31
C LYS A 57 -4.13 1.59 4.23
N ARG A 58 -4.81 1.01 5.21
CA ARG A 58 -4.19 0.06 6.14
C ARG A 58 -3.67 -1.19 5.42
N ALA A 59 -4.43 -1.67 4.43
CA ALA A 59 -4.00 -2.81 3.63
C ALA A 59 -2.78 -2.47 2.77
N GLN A 60 -2.75 -1.27 2.18
CA GLN A 60 -1.58 -0.80 1.43
C GLN A 60 -0.35 -0.69 2.33
N ASP A 61 -0.51 -0.20 3.55
CA ASP A 61 0.57 -0.10 4.53
C ASP A 61 1.15 -1.47 4.89
N LEU A 62 0.33 -2.51 4.84
CA LEU A 62 0.77 -3.90 5.03
C LEU A 62 1.39 -4.50 3.76
N GLY A 63 1.46 -3.74 2.68
CA GLY A 63 2.09 -4.17 1.44
C GLY A 63 1.17 -4.86 0.44
N PHE A 64 -0.15 -4.85 0.67
CA PHE A 64 -1.09 -5.39 -0.31
C PHE A 64 -1.23 -4.46 -1.50
N LYS A 65 -1.27 -5.03 -2.69
CA LYS A 65 -1.54 -4.31 -3.93
C LYS A 65 -3.05 -4.08 -4.09
N LEU A 66 -3.45 -3.12 -4.90
CA LEU A 66 -4.86 -2.77 -5.06
C LEU A 66 -5.73 -3.94 -5.52
N ASN A 67 -5.23 -4.79 -6.43
CA ASN A 67 -5.97 -5.98 -6.85
C ASN A 67 -6.13 -6.99 -5.71
N GLU A 68 -5.15 -7.10 -4.83
CA GLU A 68 -5.21 -7.95 -3.65
C GLU A 68 -6.21 -7.39 -2.62
N ILE A 69 -6.23 -6.06 -2.47
CA ILE A 69 -7.18 -5.38 -1.60
C ILE A 69 -8.61 -5.57 -2.12
N ALA A 70 -8.81 -5.51 -3.43
CA ALA A 70 -10.11 -5.80 -4.03
C ALA A 70 -10.59 -7.21 -3.68
N ALA A 71 -9.68 -8.19 -3.70
CA ALA A 71 -9.99 -9.56 -3.29
C ALA A 71 -10.38 -9.63 -1.82
N LEU A 72 -9.66 -8.95 -0.95
CA LEU A 72 -9.97 -8.89 0.49
C LEU A 72 -11.35 -8.25 0.73
N LEU A 73 -11.67 -7.18 0.02
CA LEU A 73 -12.97 -6.51 0.15
C LEU A 73 -14.13 -7.41 -0.27
N ARG A 74 -13.93 -8.24 -1.29
CA ARG A 74 -14.95 -9.22 -1.70
C ARG A 74 -15.20 -10.26 -0.60
N LEU A 75 -14.18 -10.62 0.17
CA LEU A 75 -14.30 -11.59 1.24
C LEU A 75 -14.97 -11.04 2.50
N GLU A 76 -14.95 -9.72 2.68
CA GLU A 76 -15.56 -9.06 3.83
C GLU A 76 -17.03 -9.44 4.01
N ARG A 77 -17.76 -9.53 2.90
CA ARG A 77 -19.19 -9.90 2.89
C ARG A 77 -19.48 -11.27 3.52
N PHE A 78 -18.53 -12.16 3.46
CA PHE A 78 -18.72 -13.57 3.84
C PHE A 78 -18.00 -13.93 5.13
N SER A 79 -17.36 -12.97 5.76
CA SER A 79 -16.50 -13.21 6.93
C SER A 79 -15.56 -14.39 6.69
N ALA A 80 -15.02 -14.47 5.47
CA ALA A 80 -14.24 -15.60 5.01
C ALA A 80 -12.79 -15.51 5.47
N CYS A 81 -12.54 -15.97 6.70
CA CYS A 81 -11.21 -15.89 7.32
C CYS A 81 -10.16 -16.75 6.59
N ARG A 82 -10.52 -17.96 6.14
CA ARG A 82 -9.57 -18.84 5.46
C ARG A 82 -8.99 -18.26 4.19
N PRO A 83 -9.80 -17.76 3.23
CA PRO A 83 -9.25 -17.12 2.05
C PRO A 83 -8.44 -15.87 2.38
N ALA A 84 -8.86 -15.06 3.35
CA ALA A 84 -8.11 -13.90 3.81
C ALA A 84 -6.75 -14.31 4.38
N ARG A 85 -6.73 -15.37 5.19
CA ARG A 85 -5.49 -15.93 5.73
C ARG A 85 -4.55 -16.39 4.61
N ALA A 86 -5.09 -17.03 3.59
CA ALA A 86 -4.30 -17.51 2.46
C ALA A 86 -3.63 -16.33 1.72
N LEU A 87 -4.36 -15.23 1.52
CA LEU A 87 -3.80 -14.02 0.91
C LEU A 87 -2.69 -13.42 1.78
N ALA A 88 -2.90 -13.35 3.09
CA ALA A 88 -1.90 -12.83 4.03
C ALA A 88 -0.66 -13.73 4.07
N ALA A 89 -0.83 -15.06 4.09
CA ALA A 89 0.28 -16.01 4.09
C ALA A 89 1.12 -15.89 2.82
N LYS A 90 0.48 -15.71 1.68
CA LYS A 90 1.16 -15.49 0.40
C LYS A 90 1.97 -14.19 0.43
N LYS A 91 1.39 -13.13 0.99
CA LYS A 91 2.09 -11.84 1.14
C LYS A 91 3.28 -11.97 2.09
N LEU A 92 3.11 -12.69 3.19
CA LEU A 92 4.19 -12.93 4.17
C LEU A 92 5.38 -13.63 3.50
N ALA A 93 5.12 -14.64 2.68
CA ALA A 93 6.19 -15.35 1.97
C ALA A 93 7.00 -14.40 1.06
N ILE A 94 6.33 -13.48 0.39
CA ILE A 94 6.98 -12.46 -0.45
C ILE A 94 7.83 -11.52 0.41
N VAL A 95 7.30 -11.07 1.54
CA VAL A 95 8.02 -10.19 2.47
C VAL A 95 9.27 -10.89 3.02
N ASP A 96 9.15 -12.15 3.42
CA ASP A 96 10.27 -12.94 3.93
C ASP A 96 11.38 -13.07 2.88
N ALA A 97 11.01 -13.33 1.63
CA ALA A 97 11.99 -13.42 0.54
C ALA A 97 12.72 -12.09 0.34
N ARG A 98 12.00 -10.98 0.38
CA ARG A 98 12.59 -9.63 0.25
C ARG A 98 13.50 -9.28 1.43
N LEU A 99 13.11 -9.67 2.65
CA LEU A 99 13.95 -9.48 3.83
C LEU A 99 15.28 -10.23 3.67
N HIS A 100 15.21 -11.45 3.19
CA HIS A 100 16.40 -12.27 2.94
C HIS A 100 17.33 -11.58 1.93
N ASP A 101 16.76 -11.08 0.82
CA ASP A 101 17.52 -10.37 -0.20
C ASP A 101 18.14 -9.08 0.35
N LEU A 102 17.40 -8.33 1.16
CA LEU A 102 17.90 -7.09 1.77
C LEU A 102 19.06 -7.38 2.74
N VAL A 103 18.99 -8.45 3.51
CA VAL A 103 20.08 -8.86 4.40
C VAL A 103 21.34 -9.17 3.59
N ARG A 104 21.18 -9.85 2.45
CA ARG A 104 22.30 -10.14 1.55
C ARG A 104 22.92 -8.88 0.98
N LEU A 105 22.08 -7.95 0.50
CA LEU A 105 22.54 -6.65 -0.03
C LEU A 105 23.27 -5.85 1.05
N LYS A 106 22.74 -5.85 2.26
CA LYS A 106 23.37 -5.18 3.40
C LYS A 106 24.76 -5.74 3.65
N SER A 107 24.91 -7.05 3.65
CA SER A 107 26.18 -7.72 3.85
C SER A 107 27.21 -7.33 2.78
N VAL A 108 26.79 -7.29 1.52
CA VAL A 108 27.66 -6.90 0.41
C VAL A 108 28.14 -5.46 0.59
N LEU A 109 27.24 -4.55 0.95
CA LEU A 109 27.58 -3.14 1.15
C LEU A 109 28.52 -2.95 2.33
N GLU A 110 28.29 -3.66 3.42
CA GLU A 110 29.16 -3.62 4.61
C GLU A 110 30.58 -4.08 4.24
N GLU A 111 30.71 -5.14 3.46
CA GLU A 111 32.00 -5.64 3.01
C GLU A 111 32.72 -4.63 2.11
N LEU A 112 32.01 -4.02 1.18
CA LEU A 112 32.58 -3.00 0.29
C LEU A 112 33.07 -1.79 1.08
N ILE A 113 32.30 -1.34 2.07
CA ILE A 113 32.66 -0.23 2.94
C ILE A 113 33.91 -0.59 3.76
N ALA A 114 33.96 -1.78 4.31
CA ALA A 114 35.11 -2.27 5.08
C ALA A 114 36.39 -2.28 4.25
N ARG A 115 36.29 -2.68 2.99
CA ARG A 115 37.44 -2.65 2.07
C ARG A 115 37.95 -1.23 1.83
N CYS A 116 37.03 -0.27 1.68
CA CYS A 116 37.41 1.14 1.55
C CYS A 116 38.10 1.66 2.81
N ASP A 117 37.56 1.30 3.99
CA ASP A 117 38.07 1.77 5.29
C ASP A 117 39.46 1.21 5.58
N THR A 118 39.77 -0.01 5.14
CA THR A 118 41.08 -0.61 5.36
C THR A 118 42.15 -0.11 4.41
N GLY A 119 41.75 0.57 3.33
CA GLY A 119 42.70 1.07 2.33
C GLY A 119 43.45 -0.04 1.60
N ALA A 120 42.96 -1.26 1.65
CA ALA A 120 43.63 -2.44 1.06
C ALA A 120 43.58 -2.45 -0.46
N ALA A 121 42.63 -1.75 -1.08
CA ALA A 121 42.46 -1.69 -2.51
C ALA A 121 43.17 -0.46 -3.10
N ARG A 122 43.68 -0.61 -4.31
CA ARG A 122 44.17 0.52 -5.11
C ARG A 122 42.94 1.20 -5.73
N GLY A 123 42.59 2.36 -5.23
CA GLY A 123 41.39 3.07 -5.65
C GLY A 123 40.20 2.68 -4.79
N CYS A 124 39.00 3.03 -5.25
CA CYS A 124 37.77 2.79 -4.49
C CYS A 124 37.20 1.42 -4.78
N ALA A 125 37.15 0.57 -3.76
CA ALA A 125 36.62 -0.81 -3.86
C ALA A 125 35.18 -0.83 -4.37
N ILE A 126 34.37 0.14 -3.97
CA ILE A 126 32.97 0.24 -4.40
C ILE A 126 32.88 0.53 -5.89
N ILE A 127 33.65 1.50 -6.37
CA ILE A 127 33.64 1.90 -7.79
C ILE A 127 34.21 0.76 -8.64
N GLU A 128 35.26 0.10 -8.20
CA GLU A 128 35.84 -1.04 -8.90
C GLU A 128 34.85 -2.18 -9.04
N SER A 129 34.14 -2.50 -7.96
CA SER A 129 33.13 -3.56 -7.95
C SER A 129 32.00 -3.29 -8.93
N LEU A 130 31.54 -2.05 -9.01
CA LEU A 130 30.47 -1.63 -9.93
C LEU A 130 30.94 -1.53 -11.37
N SER A 131 32.26 -1.39 -11.61
CA SER A 131 32.85 -1.29 -12.94
C SER A 131 33.15 -2.63 -13.59
N GLU A 132 33.15 -3.71 -12.80
CA GLU A 132 33.34 -5.06 -13.30
C GLU A 132 32.12 -5.54 -14.09
N ASN A 133 32.35 -6.17 -15.23
CA ASN A 133 31.28 -6.73 -16.07
C ASN A 133 30.75 -8.06 -15.52
#